data_20deab28c906060c5611243b38555a85
#
_entry.id   20deab28c906060c5611243b38555a85
#
_cell.length_a   1.000
_cell.length_b   1.000
_cell.length_c   1.000
_cell.angle_alpha   90.00
_cell.angle_beta   90.00
_cell.angle_gamma   90.00
#
_symmetry.space_group_name_H-M   'P 1'
#
loop_
_entity.id
_entity.type
_entity.pdbx_description
1 polymer ?
#
loop_
_entity_poly.entity_id
_entity_poly.type
_entity_poly.pdbx_seq_one_letter_code
_entity_poly.pdbx_strand_id
1 'polypeptide(L)'
;MQRLVSFLTATMMCLPVMACSSEEGPSKPNIKPAPGGDGETGPSTIKVGEVLPAWKEGVMDIHFINTTTGESAFVIMPDGTQLLIDAASSLVATNSNGNTTNTGIRSRWDPTATNTRGSQIISAYLKKCMAWTCNNTLDYVVMSHLHNDHMGDCNSSMPMSVNGSYRLNGLTEIMDDFKVAKMIDRGWPDYDYPFDMQNLASNKETIRNYVNAVKWHVANSGMKAEIFKAGSNAQIAPKTSKYDVRVQNIAVNGEIWTGVGTQTRKTFPDKNDIVVANPAHIAGSDKCPAENICSAVMRISYGKFDYFAGADLQYNNRSNFAWKDAELPCAKAAGMVEVMKADHHGSASTNQPEALKVLNPQAIVVNSWVDSHPRTSIMAEMEKTLPK
;
A
#
# COMPACT_ATOMS: atom_id res chain seq x y z
N MET A 1 32.83 55.29 -2.45
CA MET A 1 32.43 54.11 -3.20
C MET A 1 31.44 53.32 -2.32
N GLN A 2 30.15 53.61 -2.49
CA GLN A 2 29.07 52.92 -1.78
C GLN A 2 28.73 51.66 -2.58
N ARG A 3 28.74 50.49 -1.92
CA ARG A 3 28.21 49.25 -2.47
C ARG A 3 26.73 49.15 -2.08
N LEU A 4 25.87 49.16 -3.09
CA LEU A 4 24.46 48.84 -3.00
C LEU A 4 24.30 47.34 -2.74
N VAL A 5 23.65 46.98 -1.67
CA VAL A 5 23.20 45.60 -1.41
C VAL A 5 21.73 45.55 -1.79
N SER A 6 21.40 44.90 -2.88
CA SER A 6 20.02 44.62 -3.30
C SER A 6 19.50 43.42 -2.48
N PHE A 7 18.51 43.64 -1.64
CA PHE A 7 17.68 42.61 -1.05
C PHE A 7 16.62 42.20 -2.06
N LEU A 8 16.71 40.96 -2.57
CA LEU A 8 15.62 40.34 -3.29
C LEU A 8 14.65 39.76 -2.26
N THR A 9 13.55 40.48 -2.04
CA THR A 9 12.38 39.93 -1.33
C THR A 9 11.66 38.97 -2.24
N ALA A 10 11.81 37.68 -2.00
CA ALA A 10 10.96 36.66 -2.62
C ALA A 10 9.55 36.78 -2.02
N THR A 11 8.64 37.36 -2.78
CA THR A 11 7.23 37.39 -2.45
C THR A 11 6.68 35.98 -2.64
N MET A 12 6.54 35.26 -1.55
CA MET A 12 5.86 33.96 -1.50
C MET A 12 4.38 34.25 -1.73
N MET A 13 3.88 34.01 -2.94
CA MET A 13 2.44 33.99 -3.21
C MET A 13 1.85 32.79 -2.47
N CYS A 14 1.35 33.02 -1.27
CA CYS A 14 0.40 32.13 -0.64
C CYS A 14 -0.88 32.17 -1.46
N LEU A 15 -1.13 31.12 -2.26
CA LEU A 15 -2.48 30.83 -2.74
C LEU A 15 -3.38 30.65 -1.52
N PRO A 16 -4.55 31.26 -1.45
CA PRO A 16 -5.42 31.11 -0.31
C PRO A 16 -5.81 29.62 -0.19
N VAL A 17 -5.41 29.00 0.90
CA VAL A 17 -6.05 27.79 1.38
C VAL A 17 -7.51 28.18 1.57
N MET A 18 -8.42 27.61 0.77
CA MET A 18 -9.85 27.75 1.04
C MET A 18 -10.08 27.17 2.44
N ALA A 19 -10.26 28.05 3.41
CA ALA A 19 -10.76 27.67 4.70
C ALA A 19 -12.11 27.02 4.49
N CYS A 20 -12.31 25.82 5.05
CA CYS A 20 -13.64 25.24 5.18
C CYS A 20 -14.43 26.13 6.14
N SER A 21 -15.00 27.21 5.61
CA SER A 21 -15.92 28.05 6.36
C SER A 21 -17.24 27.31 6.50
N SER A 22 -17.71 27.17 7.73
CA SER A 22 -19.05 26.75 8.05
C SER A 22 -20.04 27.90 7.70
N GLU A 23 -20.27 28.14 6.42
CA GLU A 23 -21.44 28.94 6.04
C GLU A 23 -22.65 28.01 6.05
N GLU A 24 -23.63 28.36 6.88
CA GLU A 24 -24.97 27.79 6.87
C GLU A 24 -25.62 28.12 5.53
N GLY A 25 -25.41 27.25 4.57
CA GLY A 25 -26.17 27.22 3.32
C GLY A 25 -27.54 26.57 3.57
N PRO A 26 -28.50 26.73 2.64
CA PRO A 26 -29.89 26.27 2.79
C PRO A 26 -29.92 24.77 3.12
N SER A 27 -30.79 24.40 4.07
CA SER A 27 -30.99 23.10 4.68
C SER A 27 -30.54 21.91 3.82
N LYS A 28 -29.48 21.21 4.29
CA LYS A 28 -28.98 19.97 3.66
C LYS A 28 -30.15 19.01 3.47
N PRO A 29 -30.32 18.42 2.26
CA PRO A 29 -31.24 17.32 2.12
C PRO A 29 -30.84 16.24 3.11
N ASN A 30 -31.82 15.70 3.82
CA ASN A 30 -31.64 14.62 4.80
C ASN A 30 -31.29 13.34 4.02
N ILE A 31 -30.00 13.19 3.66
CA ILE A 31 -29.51 11.99 3.01
C ILE A 31 -29.43 10.95 4.10
N LYS A 32 -30.46 10.10 4.17
CA LYS A 32 -30.34 8.83 4.91
C LYS A 32 -29.05 8.15 4.46
N PRO A 33 -28.26 7.54 5.37
CA PRO A 33 -27.16 6.66 4.96
C PRO A 33 -27.71 5.74 3.89
N ALA A 34 -26.99 5.59 2.78
CA ALA A 34 -27.42 4.72 1.70
C ALA A 34 -27.80 3.38 2.35
N PRO A 35 -29.06 2.92 2.25
CA PRO A 35 -29.41 1.61 2.72
C PRO A 35 -28.46 0.69 1.97
N GLY A 36 -27.87 -0.30 2.65
CA GLY A 36 -27.06 -1.33 2.00
C GLY A 36 -27.82 -1.71 0.74
N GLY A 37 -27.34 -1.23 -0.41
CA GLY A 37 -28.15 -1.10 -1.60
C GLY A 37 -28.67 -2.46 -2.04
N ASP A 38 -29.94 -2.61 -2.03
CA ASP A 38 -30.63 -3.51 -2.95
C ASP A 38 -30.40 -2.85 -4.30
N GLY A 39 -29.43 -3.44 -5.06
CA GLY A 39 -28.85 -2.81 -6.23
C GLY A 39 -29.86 -2.41 -7.28
N GLU A 40 -30.19 -1.16 -7.30
CA GLU A 40 -30.35 -0.49 -8.56
C GLU A 40 -28.94 0.00 -8.96
N THR A 41 -28.28 -0.77 -9.80
CA THR A 41 -27.15 -0.29 -10.60
C THR A 41 -27.70 0.73 -11.59
N GLY A 42 -27.95 1.95 -11.13
CA GLY A 42 -28.05 3.07 -12.03
C GLY A 42 -26.74 3.10 -12.83
N PRO A 43 -26.79 3.43 -14.13
CA PRO A 43 -25.58 3.47 -14.96
C PRO A 43 -24.55 4.34 -14.24
N SER A 44 -23.32 3.81 -14.07
CA SER A 44 -22.21 4.58 -13.52
C SER A 44 -22.14 5.92 -14.26
N THR A 45 -22.26 7.02 -13.56
CA THR A 45 -22.15 8.36 -14.15
C THR A 45 -20.72 8.70 -14.52
N ILE A 46 -19.75 7.85 -14.11
CA ILE A 46 -18.32 8.02 -14.36
C ILE A 46 -17.96 7.26 -15.63
N LYS A 47 -17.44 7.96 -16.63
CA LYS A 47 -16.94 7.36 -17.86
C LYS A 47 -15.42 7.25 -17.84
N VAL A 48 -14.90 6.18 -18.43
CA VAL A 48 -13.45 6.00 -18.59
C VAL A 48 -12.85 7.18 -19.35
N GLY A 49 -11.80 7.78 -18.77
CA GLY A 49 -11.11 8.94 -19.33
C GLY A 49 -11.64 10.29 -18.87
N GLU A 50 -12.75 10.34 -18.14
CA GLU A 50 -13.22 11.56 -17.48
C GLU A 50 -12.49 11.82 -16.17
N VAL A 51 -12.50 13.08 -15.73
CA VAL A 51 -11.95 13.46 -14.43
C VAL A 51 -12.82 12.86 -13.34
N LEU A 52 -12.19 12.16 -12.38
CA LEU A 52 -12.90 11.63 -11.21
C LEU A 52 -13.58 12.77 -10.44
N PRO A 53 -14.84 12.60 -10.03
CA PRO A 53 -15.50 13.55 -9.14
C PRO A 53 -14.75 13.62 -7.81
N ALA A 54 -14.82 14.78 -7.16
CA ALA A 54 -14.28 14.91 -5.80
C ALA A 54 -14.99 13.93 -4.84
N TRP A 55 -14.21 13.37 -3.92
CA TRP A 55 -14.77 12.53 -2.86
C TRP A 55 -15.86 13.29 -2.07
N LYS A 56 -16.86 12.56 -1.60
CA LYS A 56 -17.95 13.07 -0.76
C LYS A 56 -18.11 12.20 0.47
N GLU A 57 -18.44 12.81 1.59
CA GLU A 57 -18.79 12.10 2.81
C GLU A 57 -19.86 11.04 2.56
N GLY A 58 -19.67 9.84 3.10
CA GLY A 58 -20.53 8.68 2.88
C GLY A 58 -20.10 7.79 1.73
N VAL A 59 -19.07 8.18 0.97
CA VAL A 59 -18.49 7.38 -0.12
C VAL A 59 -17.15 6.81 0.31
N MET A 60 -16.86 5.57 -0.03
CA MET A 60 -15.53 4.99 0.07
C MET A 60 -14.86 5.04 -1.30
N ASP A 61 -13.72 5.73 -1.38
CA ASP A 61 -12.88 5.73 -2.57
C ASP A 61 -11.65 4.88 -2.35
N ILE A 62 -11.30 4.05 -3.32
CA ILE A 62 -10.07 3.27 -3.35
C ILE A 62 -9.34 3.60 -4.65
N HIS A 63 -8.22 4.31 -4.53
CA HIS A 63 -7.41 4.76 -5.66
C HIS A 63 -6.19 3.85 -5.81
N PHE A 64 -6.06 3.19 -6.95
CA PHE A 64 -4.85 2.47 -7.33
C PHE A 64 -3.97 3.41 -8.14
N ILE A 65 -2.83 3.79 -7.58
CA ILE A 65 -1.98 4.84 -8.16
C ILE A 65 -0.92 4.20 -9.04
N ASN A 66 -0.88 4.59 -10.31
CA ASN A 66 0.21 4.19 -11.20
C ASN A 66 1.49 4.96 -10.82
N THR A 67 2.40 4.29 -10.17
CA THR A 67 3.67 4.82 -9.68
C THR A 67 4.81 4.69 -10.68
N THR A 68 4.54 4.17 -11.88
CA THR A 68 5.50 3.72 -12.90
C THR A 68 6.22 2.42 -12.55
N THR A 69 6.60 2.22 -11.29
CA THR A 69 7.32 1.01 -10.82
C THR A 69 6.85 0.69 -9.41
N GLY A 70 6.15 -0.42 -9.26
CA GLY A 70 5.67 -0.93 -7.98
C GLY A 70 4.22 -0.57 -7.67
N GLU A 71 3.85 -0.51 -6.41
CA GLU A 71 2.47 -0.45 -5.94
C GLU A 71 2.20 0.70 -4.98
N SER A 72 1.00 1.27 -5.08
CA SER A 72 0.44 2.17 -4.09
C SER A 72 -1.08 2.20 -4.22
N ALA A 73 -1.78 2.12 -3.09
CA ALA A 73 -3.22 2.31 -3.03
C ALA A 73 -3.58 3.34 -1.94
N PHE A 74 -4.52 4.22 -2.26
CA PHE A 74 -4.99 5.24 -1.33
C PHE A 74 -6.49 5.09 -1.11
N VAL A 75 -6.89 4.94 0.15
CA VAL A 75 -8.28 4.76 0.56
C VAL A 75 -8.75 5.98 1.30
N ILE A 76 -9.88 6.55 0.87
CA ILE A 76 -10.62 7.55 1.62
C ILE A 76 -11.90 6.88 2.13
N MET A 77 -11.99 6.69 3.44
CA MET A 77 -13.16 6.09 4.07
C MET A 77 -14.35 7.07 4.07
N PRO A 78 -15.58 6.59 4.26
CA PRO A 78 -16.79 7.42 4.20
C PRO A 78 -16.84 8.61 5.17
N ASP A 79 -16.03 8.60 6.22
CA ASP A 79 -15.90 9.68 7.20
C ASP A 79 -14.68 10.58 6.95
N GLY A 80 -14.00 10.40 5.82
CA GLY A 80 -12.78 11.13 5.46
C GLY A 80 -11.50 10.63 6.14
N THR A 81 -11.53 9.46 6.79
CA THR A 81 -10.30 8.80 7.25
C THR A 81 -9.46 8.36 6.06
N GLN A 82 -8.17 8.64 6.11
CA GLN A 82 -7.23 8.41 5.02
C GLN A 82 -6.25 7.30 5.36
N LEU A 83 -6.16 6.30 4.48
CA LEU A 83 -5.23 5.18 4.58
C LEU A 83 -4.43 5.07 3.28
N LEU A 84 -3.12 5.15 3.37
CA LEU A 84 -2.20 4.83 2.27
C LEU A 84 -1.65 3.41 2.51
N ILE A 85 -1.69 2.56 1.48
CA ILE A 85 -1.11 1.23 1.47
C ILE A 85 0.02 1.24 0.46
N ASP A 86 1.24 1.08 0.92
CA ASP A 86 2.47 1.15 0.17
C ASP A 86 2.68 2.49 -0.58
N ALA A 87 3.92 2.79 -0.90
CA ALA A 87 4.27 3.93 -1.73
C ALA A 87 5.52 3.59 -2.55
N ALA A 88 5.29 2.79 -3.57
CA ALA A 88 6.36 2.30 -4.41
C ALA A 88 7.02 3.40 -5.22
N SER A 89 8.31 3.31 -5.30
CA SER A 89 9.14 4.10 -6.19
C SER A 89 10.41 3.32 -6.47
N SER A 90 10.24 2.16 -7.11
CA SER A 90 11.38 1.33 -7.50
C SER A 90 12.14 1.98 -8.64
N LEU A 91 13.46 1.88 -8.59
CA LEU A 91 14.30 2.32 -9.70
C LEU A 91 14.15 1.34 -10.85
N VAL A 92 14.26 1.88 -12.06
CA VAL A 92 14.30 1.06 -13.27
C VAL A 92 15.50 0.10 -13.18
N ALA A 93 15.22 -1.20 -13.15
CA ALA A 93 16.26 -2.20 -13.10
C ALA A 93 17.04 -2.24 -14.42
N THR A 94 18.35 -2.28 -14.34
CA THR A 94 19.22 -2.60 -15.47
C THR A 94 19.70 -4.04 -15.32
N ASN A 95 19.73 -4.79 -16.43
CA ASN A 95 20.32 -6.12 -16.45
C ASN A 95 21.86 -6.04 -16.37
N SER A 96 22.52 -7.20 -16.23
CA SER A 96 23.99 -7.30 -16.17
C SER A 96 24.72 -6.68 -17.35
N ASN A 97 24.03 -6.43 -18.47
CA ASN A 97 24.59 -5.79 -19.68
C ASN A 97 24.32 -4.28 -19.71
N GLY A 98 23.79 -3.69 -18.64
CA GLY A 98 23.47 -2.27 -18.56
C GLY A 98 22.21 -1.85 -19.33
N ASN A 99 21.49 -2.79 -19.93
CA ASN A 99 20.23 -2.50 -20.62
C ASN A 99 19.09 -2.37 -19.60
N THR A 100 18.26 -1.38 -19.79
CA THR A 100 17.02 -1.23 -19.02
C THR A 100 16.14 -2.44 -19.25
N THR A 101 15.97 -3.29 -18.23
CA THR A 101 15.12 -4.48 -18.29
C THR A 101 13.66 -4.14 -18.03
N ASN A 102 13.41 -2.93 -17.58
CA ASN A 102 12.09 -2.50 -17.20
C ASN A 102 11.63 -1.39 -18.15
N THR A 103 10.75 -1.76 -19.05
CA THR A 103 9.97 -0.81 -19.83
C THR A 103 8.75 -0.37 -19.06
N GLY A 104 8.89 -0.14 -17.74
CA GLY A 104 7.79 0.18 -16.84
C GLY A 104 6.72 1.01 -17.51
N ILE A 105 5.47 0.70 -17.25
CA ILE A 105 4.32 1.45 -17.77
C ILE A 105 4.51 2.89 -17.32
N ARG A 106 4.96 3.75 -18.25
CA ARG A 106 5.19 5.16 -17.94
C ARG A 106 3.88 5.79 -17.55
N SER A 107 3.86 6.46 -16.42
CA SER A 107 2.75 7.31 -16.05
C SER A 107 2.51 8.34 -17.15
N ARG A 108 1.25 8.56 -17.52
CA ARG A 108 0.86 9.68 -18.40
C ARG A 108 0.97 11.04 -17.71
N TRP A 109 1.33 11.06 -16.44
CA TRP A 109 1.47 12.29 -15.66
C TRP A 109 2.46 13.26 -16.29
N ASP A 110 3.64 12.77 -16.65
CA ASP A 110 4.63 13.53 -17.39
C ASP A 110 5.46 12.59 -18.27
N PRO A 111 5.07 12.39 -19.52
CA PRO A 111 5.82 11.51 -20.44
C PRO A 111 7.22 12.04 -20.79
N THR A 112 7.52 13.30 -20.45
CA THR A 112 8.80 13.94 -20.70
C THR A 112 9.73 13.94 -19.48
N ALA A 113 9.21 13.71 -18.27
CA ALA A 113 9.97 13.69 -17.04
C ALA A 113 10.79 12.40 -16.94
N THR A 114 12.03 12.47 -17.34
CA THR A 114 12.97 11.33 -17.27
C THR A 114 13.47 11.05 -15.84
N ASN A 115 13.24 11.98 -14.91
CA ASN A 115 13.79 11.95 -13.54
C ASN A 115 12.74 12.01 -12.43
N THR A 116 11.44 11.92 -12.74
CA THR A 116 10.38 11.94 -11.74
C THR A 116 10.33 10.59 -11.03
N ARG A 117 10.48 10.60 -9.71
CA ARG A 117 10.33 9.39 -8.88
C ARG A 117 8.84 9.05 -8.71
N GLY A 118 8.53 7.76 -8.54
CA GLY A 118 7.17 7.29 -8.26
C GLY A 118 6.56 7.97 -7.03
N SER A 119 7.34 8.18 -5.98
CA SER A 119 6.92 8.92 -4.77
C SER A 119 6.44 10.34 -5.06
N GLN A 120 7.04 11.05 -5.99
CA GLN A 120 6.58 12.41 -6.39
C GLN A 120 5.24 12.37 -7.11
N ILE A 121 4.99 11.32 -7.89
CA ILE A 121 3.69 11.08 -8.54
C ILE A 121 2.63 10.81 -7.47
N ILE A 122 2.95 9.94 -6.51
CA ILE A 122 2.06 9.63 -5.38
C ILE A 122 1.77 10.93 -4.60
N SER A 123 2.79 11.69 -4.22
CA SER A 123 2.63 12.96 -3.48
C SER A 123 1.72 13.95 -4.21
N ALA A 124 1.91 14.13 -5.51
CA ALA A 124 1.07 15.02 -6.31
C ALA A 124 -0.39 14.53 -6.36
N TYR A 125 -0.60 13.23 -6.49
CA TYR A 125 -1.92 12.62 -6.49
C TYR A 125 -2.60 12.78 -5.12
N LEU A 126 -1.90 12.44 -4.04
CA LEU A 126 -2.41 12.58 -2.68
C LEU A 126 -2.78 14.03 -2.35
N LYS A 127 -1.94 15.01 -2.68
CA LYS A 127 -2.24 16.44 -2.47
C LYS A 127 -3.58 16.83 -3.10
N LYS A 128 -3.87 16.30 -4.30
CA LYS A 128 -5.14 16.53 -4.97
C LYS A 128 -6.32 15.88 -4.26
N CYS A 129 -6.21 14.61 -3.90
CA CYS A 129 -7.31 13.86 -3.26
C CYS A 129 -7.56 14.30 -1.81
N MET A 130 -6.50 14.59 -1.06
CA MET A 130 -6.60 15.04 0.34
C MET A 130 -7.29 16.41 0.45
N ALA A 131 -7.19 17.26 -0.59
CA ALA A 131 -7.92 18.52 -0.63
C ALA A 131 -9.45 18.32 -0.57
N TRP A 132 -9.97 17.18 -1.03
CA TRP A 132 -11.41 16.90 -0.99
C TRP A 132 -11.93 16.63 0.42
N THR A 133 -11.08 16.13 1.31
CA THR A 133 -11.45 15.80 2.69
C THR A 133 -11.16 16.93 3.66
N CYS A 134 -10.52 18.03 3.21
CA CYS A 134 -9.98 19.10 4.05
C CYS A 134 -9.05 18.57 5.17
N ASN A 135 -8.43 17.42 4.96
CA ASN A 135 -7.53 16.79 5.91
C ASN A 135 -6.14 16.60 5.28
N ASN A 136 -5.16 17.30 5.81
CA ASN A 136 -3.76 17.26 5.35
C ASN A 136 -2.91 16.21 6.10
N THR A 137 -3.55 15.28 6.78
CA THR A 137 -2.87 14.23 7.54
C THR A 137 -3.26 12.87 6.97
N LEU A 138 -2.28 12.05 6.63
CA LEU A 138 -2.51 10.62 6.42
C LEU A 138 -2.75 9.99 7.78
N ASP A 139 -3.98 9.55 8.05
CA ASP A 139 -4.36 8.97 9.33
C ASP A 139 -3.60 7.66 9.58
N TYR A 140 -3.46 6.88 8.49
CA TYR A 140 -2.72 5.61 8.49
C TYR A 140 -1.87 5.48 7.23
N VAL A 141 -0.67 4.97 7.41
CA VAL A 141 0.16 4.44 6.33
C VAL A 141 0.51 3.02 6.69
N VAL A 142 0.21 2.08 5.81
CA VAL A 142 0.57 0.67 5.95
C VAL A 142 1.62 0.33 4.92
N MET A 143 2.77 -0.17 5.35
CA MET A 143 3.72 -0.82 4.46
C MET A 143 3.50 -2.33 4.56
N SER A 144 3.13 -2.94 3.44
CA SER A 144 2.75 -4.33 3.41
C SER A 144 3.92 -5.27 3.70
N HIS A 145 5.07 -5.03 3.06
CA HIS A 145 6.29 -5.81 3.26
C HIS A 145 7.54 -5.06 2.77
N LEU A 146 8.74 -5.62 3.03
CA LEU A 146 10.02 -4.91 2.90
C LEU A 146 10.65 -5.03 1.49
N HIS A 147 9.87 -5.11 0.43
CA HIS A 147 10.38 -5.02 -0.93
C HIS A 147 10.40 -3.58 -1.45
N ASN A 148 11.33 -3.31 -2.37
CA ASN A 148 11.58 -1.98 -2.88
C ASN A 148 10.40 -1.42 -3.70
N ASP A 149 9.66 -2.29 -4.38
CA ASP A 149 8.45 -1.96 -5.15
C ASP A 149 7.20 -1.75 -4.28
N HIS A 150 7.36 -1.76 -2.96
CA HIS A 150 6.34 -1.39 -1.96
C HIS A 150 6.78 -0.24 -1.06
N MET A 151 8.07 -0.15 -0.70
CA MET A 151 8.57 0.90 0.19
C MET A 151 9.38 1.99 -0.51
N GLY A 152 9.84 1.76 -1.75
CA GLY A 152 10.75 2.61 -2.50
C GLY A 152 12.22 2.16 -2.37
N ASP A 153 12.99 2.34 -3.44
CA ASP A 153 14.43 2.06 -3.45
C ASP A 153 15.23 3.11 -2.65
N CYS A 154 16.44 2.74 -2.25
CA CYS A 154 17.42 3.69 -1.72
C CYS A 154 18.78 3.48 -2.36
N ASN A 155 19.38 4.55 -2.86
CA ASN A 155 20.76 4.58 -3.28
C ASN A 155 21.38 5.97 -3.09
N SER A 156 22.68 6.10 -3.38
CA SER A 156 23.43 7.34 -3.16
C SER A 156 22.97 8.52 -4.02
N SER A 157 22.23 8.28 -5.12
CA SER A 157 21.72 9.34 -5.99
C SER A 157 20.42 9.97 -5.48
N MET A 158 19.74 9.32 -4.53
CA MET A 158 18.50 9.86 -3.93
C MET A 158 18.83 11.08 -3.06
N PRO A 159 17.98 12.13 -3.10
CA PRO A 159 18.20 13.30 -2.27
C PRO A 159 18.10 12.94 -0.78
N MET A 160 18.87 13.64 0.02
CA MET A 160 18.75 13.55 1.48
C MET A 160 17.56 14.36 1.96
N SER A 161 16.90 13.87 3.00
CA SER A 161 15.95 14.67 3.78
C SER A 161 16.62 15.93 4.34
N VAL A 162 15.84 16.97 4.59
CA VAL A 162 16.37 18.23 5.13
C VAL A 162 17.11 18.03 6.46
N ASN A 163 16.67 17.06 7.26
CA ASN A 163 17.31 16.74 8.54
C ASN A 163 18.59 15.88 8.40
N GLY A 164 18.91 15.38 7.21
CA GLY A 164 20.11 14.60 6.92
C GLY A 164 20.10 13.14 7.42
N SER A 165 18.97 12.64 7.95
CA SER A 165 18.93 11.33 8.61
C SER A 165 18.59 10.16 7.68
N TYR A 166 17.93 10.43 6.54
CA TYR A 166 17.50 9.43 5.56
C TYR A 166 17.41 10.04 4.16
N ARG A 167 17.35 9.20 3.15
CA ARG A 167 17.17 9.60 1.75
C ARG A 167 15.69 9.54 1.36
N LEU A 168 15.30 10.41 0.45
CA LEU A 168 13.92 10.60 0.00
C LEU A 168 13.63 9.74 -1.23
N ASN A 169 12.79 8.73 -1.06
CA ASN A 169 12.14 7.96 -2.13
C ASN A 169 11.06 7.05 -1.54
N GLY A 170 9.98 6.80 -2.27
CA GLY A 170 8.91 5.95 -1.78
C GLY A 170 8.31 6.47 -0.46
N LEU A 171 8.12 5.55 0.50
CA LEU A 171 7.53 5.88 1.81
C LEU A 171 8.31 6.94 2.59
N THR A 172 9.64 6.99 2.45
CA THR A 172 10.44 7.99 3.15
C THR A 172 10.15 9.42 2.66
N GLU A 173 9.88 9.59 1.37
CA GLU A 173 9.47 10.87 0.80
C GLU A 173 8.02 11.21 1.16
N ILE A 174 7.13 10.22 1.24
CA ILE A 174 5.75 10.43 1.70
C ILE A 174 5.72 10.91 3.16
N MET A 175 6.54 10.33 4.04
CA MET A 175 6.64 10.79 5.43
C MET A 175 7.21 12.21 5.54
N ASP A 176 8.07 12.63 4.61
CA ASP A 176 8.63 13.98 4.56
C ASP A 176 7.62 15.00 3.99
N ASP A 177 6.83 14.61 2.98
CA ASP A 177 5.86 15.47 2.30
C ASP A 177 4.55 15.66 3.07
N PHE A 178 4.17 14.68 3.92
CA PHE A 178 2.88 14.67 4.62
C PHE A 178 3.04 14.40 6.11
N LYS A 179 2.14 14.99 6.89
CA LYS A 179 1.96 14.54 8.27
C LYS A 179 1.34 13.14 8.25
N VAL A 180 2.02 12.17 8.84
CA VAL A 180 1.53 10.81 9.05
C VAL A 180 1.18 10.66 10.53
N ALA A 181 -0.07 10.28 10.84
CA ALA A 181 -0.46 10.06 12.23
C ALA A 181 0.02 8.70 12.74
N LYS A 182 -0.14 7.64 11.93
CA LYS A 182 0.30 6.30 12.30
C LYS A 182 0.90 5.55 11.11
N MET A 183 2.14 5.10 11.26
CA MET A 183 2.82 4.15 10.39
C MET A 183 2.64 2.74 10.97
N ILE A 184 2.27 1.79 10.11
CA ILE A 184 2.08 0.38 10.48
C ILE A 184 2.84 -0.47 9.47
N ASP A 185 3.71 -1.34 9.96
CA ASP A 185 4.45 -2.27 9.12
C ASP A 185 4.64 -3.64 9.79
N ARG A 186 5.24 -4.57 9.06
CA ARG A 186 5.40 -5.95 9.53
C ARG A 186 6.60 -6.16 10.48
N GLY A 187 7.47 -5.16 10.67
CA GLY A 187 8.77 -5.35 11.32
C GLY A 187 9.04 -4.47 12.54
N TRP A 188 8.29 -3.39 12.75
CA TRP A 188 8.52 -2.45 13.85
C TRP A 188 8.46 -3.14 15.22
N PRO A 189 9.37 -2.80 16.17
CA PRO A 189 10.49 -1.85 16.05
C PRO A 189 11.82 -2.49 15.60
N ASP A 190 11.93 -3.82 15.59
CA ASP A 190 13.21 -4.52 15.57
C ASP A 190 13.63 -4.98 14.17
N TYR A 191 12.67 -5.29 13.28
CA TYR A 191 12.90 -5.79 11.91
C TYR A 191 13.78 -7.03 11.87
N ASP A 192 13.57 -7.95 12.81
CA ASP A 192 14.40 -9.11 13.06
C ASP A 192 13.73 -10.46 12.70
N TYR A 193 12.58 -10.39 11.99
CA TYR A 193 11.88 -11.57 11.49
C TYR A 193 11.81 -11.56 9.95
N PRO A 194 12.08 -12.69 9.26
CA PRO A 194 12.48 -14.01 9.78
C PRO A 194 13.92 -14.06 10.28
N PHE A 195 14.74 -13.07 10.00
CA PHE A 195 16.11 -12.86 10.47
C PHE A 195 16.38 -11.35 10.55
N ASP A 196 17.59 -10.95 10.92
CA ASP A 196 17.99 -9.54 10.98
C ASP A 196 17.95 -8.90 9.58
N MET A 197 16.81 -8.30 9.25
CA MET A 197 16.55 -7.70 7.94
C MET A 197 17.44 -6.48 7.67
N GLN A 198 17.83 -5.76 8.72
CA GLN A 198 18.64 -4.55 8.60
C GLN A 198 20.10 -4.87 8.26
N ASN A 199 20.60 -6.07 8.56
CA ASN A 199 22.00 -6.42 8.34
C ASN A 199 22.20 -7.51 7.30
N LEU A 200 21.24 -8.40 7.11
CA LEU A 200 21.40 -9.60 6.30
C LEU A 200 20.59 -9.59 4.99
N ALA A 201 19.48 -8.84 4.90
CA ALA A 201 18.68 -8.80 3.69
C ALA A 201 19.46 -8.25 2.47
N SER A 202 19.10 -8.69 1.27
CA SER A 202 19.73 -8.23 0.03
C SER A 202 19.55 -6.72 -0.20
N ASN A 203 18.42 -6.17 0.23
CA ASN A 203 18.07 -4.74 0.15
C ASN A 203 18.22 -4.02 1.52
N LYS A 204 19.11 -4.49 2.36
CA LYS A 204 19.32 -3.97 3.73
C LYS A 204 19.55 -2.45 3.80
N GLU A 205 20.19 -1.86 2.81
CA GLU A 205 20.41 -0.41 2.78
C GLU A 205 19.10 0.37 2.63
N THR A 206 18.19 -0.14 1.80
CA THR A 206 16.84 0.43 1.66
C THR A 206 16.05 0.26 2.94
N ILE A 207 16.11 -0.92 3.56
CA ILE A 207 15.44 -1.19 4.85
C ILE A 207 15.96 -0.25 5.94
N ARG A 208 17.29 -0.09 6.08
CA ARG A 208 17.88 0.85 7.05
C ARG A 208 17.43 2.28 6.81
N ASN A 209 17.40 2.70 5.55
CA ASN A 209 16.93 4.03 5.18
C ASN A 209 15.48 4.28 5.63
N TYR A 210 14.60 3.31 5.35
CA TYR A 210 13.21 3.34 5.80
C TYR A 210 13.10 3.37 7.33
N VAL A 211 13.80 2.48 8.03
CA VAL A 211 13.81 2.42 9.50
C VAL A 211 14.29 3.72 10.11
N ASN A 212 15.33 4.34 9.54
CA ASN A 212 15.82 5.64 10.00
C ASN A 212 14.76 6.72 9.85
N ALA A 213 14.04 6.76 8.73
CA ALA A 213 12.94 7.69 8.51
C ALA A 213 11.82 7.48 9.54
N VAL A 214 11.36 6.23 9.74
CA VAL A 214 10.32 5.92 10.73
C VAL A 214 10.76 6.37 12.14
N LYS A 215 11.97 6.00 12.56
CA LYS A 215 12.51 6.39 13.89
C LYS A 215 12.59 7.90 14.04
N TRP A 216 13.04 8.60 12.99
CA TRP A 216 13.11 10.07 13.03
C TRP A 216 11.74 10.70 13.17
N HIS A 217 10.74 10.27 12.38
CA HIS A 217 9.39 10.81 12.45
C HIS A 217 8.68 10.49 13.78
N VAL A 218 8.90 9.31 14.33
CA VAL A 218 8.40 8.96 15.67
C VAL A 218 8.97 9.91 16.73
N ALA A 219 10.27 10.21 16.65
CA ALA A 219 10.93 11.05 17.63
C ALA A 219 10.62 12.56 17.46
N ASN A 220 10.35 13.03 16.22
CA ASN A 220 10.37 14.46 15.92
C ASN A 220 9.05 15.01 15.35
N SER A 221 8.19 14.19 14.72
CA SER A 221 6.95 14.67 14.08
C SER A 221 5.66 14.24 14.79
N GLY A 222 5.78 13.51 15.88
CA GLY A 222 4.63 12.97 16.62
C GLY A 222 3.94 11.80 15.92
N MET A 223 4.53 11.24 14.87
CA MET A 223 4.06 10.02 14.24
C MET A 223 4.13 8.85 15.22
N LYS A 224 3.10 8.00 15.22
CA LYS A 224 3.15 6.71 15.93
C LYS A 224 3.60 5.63 14.96
N ALA A 225 4.36 4.65 15.43
CA ALA A 225 4.68 3.46 14.66
C ALA A 225 4.26 2.21 15.43
N GLU A 226 3.65 1.27 14.73
CA GLU A 226 3.17 0.00 15.30
C GLU A 226 3.51 -1.15 14.36
N ILE A 227 3.78 -2.34 14.93
CA ILE A 227 3.79 -3.56 14.14
C ILE A 227 2.37 -3.90 13.71
N PHE A 228 2.19 -4.38 12.47
CA PHE A 228 0.91 -4.86 12.00
C PHE A 228 0.45 -6.07 12.82
N LYS A 229 -0.79 -6.07 13.29
CA LYS A 229 -1.33 -7.09 14.20
C LYS A 229 -2.38 -7.93 13.47
N ALA A 230 -2.05 -9.14 13.10
CA ALA A 230 -3.03 -10.10 12.57
C ALA A 230 -4.21 -10.26 13.55
N GLY A 231 -5.41 -10.47 13.03
CA GLY A 231 -6.64 -10.61 13.82
C GLY A 231 -7.22 -9.31 14.35
N SER A 232 -6.49 -8.19 14.33
CA SER A 232 -7.01 -6.92 14.81
C SER A 232 -8.07 -6.34 13.88
N ASN A 233 -9.13 -5.81 14.45
CA ASN A 233 -10.16 -5.01 13.75
C ASN A 233 -10.26 -3.58 14.30
N ALA A 234 -9.28 -3.18 15.12
CA ALA A 234 -9.25 -1.87 15.77
C ALA A 234 -7.94 -1.10 15.52
N GLN A 235 -6.93 -1.72 14.89
CA GLN A 235 -5.65 -1.07 14.64
C GLN A 235 -5.76 0.04 13.59
N ILE A 236 -6.61 -0.20 12.58
CA ILE A 236 -6.99 0.76 11.55
C ILE A 236 -8.51 0.93 11.66
N ALA A 237 -8.97 2.11 12.00
CA ALA A 237 -10.38 2.37 12.25
C ALA A 237 -10.80 3.73 11.70
N PRO A 238 -12.06 3.89 11.26
CA PRO A 238 -12.60 5.19 10.90
C PRO A 238 -12.59 6.13 12.11
N LYS A 239 -12.53 7.44 11.87
CA LYS A 239 -12.58 8.49 12.90
C LYS A 239 -13.89 8.52 13.63
N THR A 240 -14.96 8.08 12.97
CA THR A 240 -16.31 8.05 13.54
C THR A 240 -16.98 6.72 13.30
N SER A 241 -17.92 6.37 14.17
CA SER A 241 -18.78 5.17 14.02
C SER A 241 -20.06 5.43 13.20
N LYS A 242 -20.10 6.55 12.46
CA LYS A 242 -21.29 6.92 11.67
C LYS A 242 -21.57 5.96 10.53
N TYR A 243 -20.52 5.37 9.98
CA TYR A 243 -20.58 4.47 8.84
C TYR A 243 -20.12 3.06 9.24
N ASP A 244 -20.74 2.02 8.67
CA ASP A 244 -20.33 0.63 8.88
C ASP A 244 -19.09 0.30 8.06
N VAL A 245 -17.95 0.88 8.45
CA VAL A 245 -16.63 0.61 7.90
C VAL A 245 -15.85 -0.23 8.88
N ARG A 246 -15.20 -1.28 8.36
CA ARG A 246 -14.35 -2.17 9.15
C ARG A 246 -13.08 -2.47 8.38
N VAL A 247 -11.96 -2.45 9.07
CA VAL A 247 -10.69 -2.97 8.56
C VAL A 247 -10.29 -4.15 9.42
N GLN A 248 -10.31 -5.33 8.82
CA GLN A 248 -9.88 -6.57 9.48
C GLN A 248 -8.48 -6.92 9.01
N ASN A 249 -7.53 -6.92 9.92
CA ASN A 249 -6.19 -7.41 9.64
C ASN A 249 -6.24 -8.94 9.55
N ILE A 250 -5.91 -9.48 8.37
CA ILE A 250 -6.03 -10.92 8.08
C ILE A 250 -4.77 -11.67 8.47
N ALA A 251 -3.59 -11.19 8.04
CA ALA A 251 -2.35 -11.91 8.26
C ALA A 251 -1.13 -11.00 8.26
N VAL A 252 -0.06 -11.45 8.91
CA VAL A 252 1.30 -10.92 8.81
C VAL A 252 2.30 -11.95 9.35
N ASN A 253 3.47 -12.09 8.73
CA ASN A 253 4.57 -12.95 9.22
C ASN A 253 4.12 -14.39 9.55
N GLY A 254 3.18 -14.95 8.78
CA GLY A 254 2.63 -16.29 9.01
C GLY A 254 1.66 -16.41 10.19
N GLU A 255 1.33 -15.32 10.85
CA GLU A 255 0.23 -15.26 11.79
C GLU A 255 -1.04 -14.89 11.05
N ILE A 256 -2.07 -15.74 11.07
CA ILE A 256 -3.29 -15.61 10.27
C ILE A 256 -4.51 -15.60 11.20
N TRP A 257 -5.43 -14.65 10.97
CA TRP A 257 -6.72 -14.58 11.65
C TRP A 257 -7.54 -15.87 11.44
N THR A 258 -8.20 -16.32 12.49
CA THR A 258 -8.98 -17.58 12.45
C THR A 258 -10.41 -17.40 11.91
N GLY A 259 -10.84 -16.15 11.65
CA GLY A 259 -12.24 -15.82 11.35
C GLY A 259 -13.09 -15.56 12.60
N VAL A 260 -12.52 -15.66 13.80
CA VAL A 260 -13.26 -15.52 15.07
C VAL A 260 -12.61 -14.47 15.98
N GLY A 261 -13.34 -13.41 16.31
CA GLY A 261 -12.86 -12.34 17.18
C GLY A 261 -11.54 -11.75 16.70
N THR A 262 -10.54 -11.75 17.58
CA THR A 262 -9.16 -11.36 17.25
C THR A 262 -8.18 -12.54 17.28
N GLN A 263 -8.68 -13.77 17.31
CA GLN A 263 -7.86 -14.96 17.41
C GLN A 263 -7.05 -15.20 16.15
N THR A 264 -5.80 -15.61 16.34
CA THR A 264 -4.88 -15.94 15.24
C THR A 264 -4.33 -17.34 15.40
N ARG A 265 -3.77 -17.87 14.33
CA ARG A 265 -2.99 -19.10 14.30
C ARG A 265 -1.66 -18.87 13.62
N LYS A 266 -0.60 -19.44 14.14
CA LYS A 266 0.72 -19.45 13.49
C LYS A 266 0.75 -20.53 12.41
N THR A 267 1.34 -20.20 11.27
CA THR A 267 1.57 -21.12 10.15
C THR A 267 3.06 -21.29 9.85
N PHE A 268 3.85 -20.26 10.10
CA PHE A 268 5.30 -20.30 9.86
C PHE A 268 6.05 -20.96 11.01
N PRO A 269 7.26 -21.49 10.74
CA PRO A 269 8.13 -22.03 11.78
C PRO A 269 8.50 -20.94 12.79
N ASP A 270 8.82 -21.35 14.02
CA ASP A 270 9.35 -20.41 14.99
C ASP A 270 10.70 -19.86 14.55
N LYS A 271 11.03 -18.63 14.95
CA LYS A 271 12.25 -17.95 14.52
C LYS A 271 13.51 -18.78 14.71
N ASN A 272 13.59 -19.54 15.80
CA ASN A 272 14.73 -20.41 16.11
C ASN A 272 14.84 -21.63 15.19
N ASP A 273 13.77 -22.01 14.52
CA ASP A 273 13.72 -23.13 13.56
C ASP A 273 13.94 -22.68 12.12
N ILE A 274 14.04 -21.37 11.89
CA ILE A 274 14.29 -20.79 10.56
C ILE A 274 15.76 -20.99 10.22
N VAL A 275 16.00 -21.63 9.07
CA VAL A 275 17.35 -21.81 8.52
C VAL A 275 17.52 -20.86 7.35
N VAL A 276 18.43 -19.91 7.49
CA VAL A 276 18.78 -18.97 6.43
C VAL A 276 20.09 -19.46 5.80
N ALA A 277 20.00 -20.23 4.71
CA ALA A 277 21.17 -20.74 4.01
C ALA A 277 21.94 -19.64 3.29
N ASN A 278 21.22 -18.69 2.67
CA ASN A 278 21.80 -17.52 2.04
C ASN A 278 20.87 -16.31 2.17
N PRO A 279 21.18 -15.35 3.07
CA PRO A 279 20.35 -14.15 3.27
C PRO A 279 20.19 -13.27 2.02
N ALA A 280 21.13 -13.34 1.08
CA ALA A 280 21.06 -12.60 -0.19
C ALA A 280 20.13 -13.25 -1.22
N HIS A 281 19.77 -14.53 -1.00
CA HIS A 281 18.85 -15.29 -1.84
C HIS A 281 17.89 -16.08 -0.98
N ILE A 282 16.91 -15.41 -0.41
CA ILE A 282 15.80 -16.08 0.27
C ILE A 282 14.84 -16.61 -0.80
N ALA A 283 15.36 -17.50 -1.65
CA ALA A 283 14.54 -18.26 -2.56
C ALA A 283 13.89 -19.39 -1.78
N GLY A 284 12.64 -19.66 -2.05
CA GLY A 284 11.76 -20.61 -1.41
C GLY A 284 12.21 -22.07 -1.22
N SER A 285 13.49 -22.38 -1.31
CA SER A 285 14.05 -23.72 -1.04
C SER A 285 14.35 -23.97 0.43
N ASP A 286 14.56 -22.90 1.21
CA ASP A 286 15.00 -23.01 2.59
C ASP A 286 13.83 -23.06 3.57
N LYS A 287 14.09 -23.48 4.81
CA LYS A 287 13.15 -23.34 5.92
C LYS A 287 13.05 -21.89 6.39
N CYS A 288 13.04 -20.96 5.46
CA CYS A 288 12.92 -19.53 5.72
C CYS A 288 11.73 -18.96 4.92
N PRO A 289 10.82 -18.23 5.57
CA PRO A 289 9.78 -17.50 4.87
C PRO A 289 10.37 -16.48 3.88
N ALA A 290 9.88 -16.48 2.66
CA ALA A 290 10.17 -15.42 1.69
C ALA A 290 9.48 -14.11 2.12
N GLU A 291 10.03 -12.97 1.72
CA GLU A 291 9.51 -11.67 2.09
C GLU A 291 8.02 -11.50 1.71
N ASN A 292 7.66 -11.88 0.50
CA ASN A 292 6.29 -11.77 -0.01
C ASN A 292 5.24 -12.46 0.87
N ILE A 293 5.53 -13.68 1.37
CA ILE A 293 4.58 -14.39 2.21
C ILE A 293 4.50 -13.85 3.65
N CYS A 294 5.38 -12.92 4.00
CA CYS A 294 5.33 -12.18 5.27
C CYS A 294 4.41 -10.95 5.21
N SER A 295 3.78 -10.68 4.09
CA SER A 295 2.94 -9.50 3.82
C SER A 295 1.89 -9.25 4.90
N ALA A 296 1.66 -7.97 5.18
CA ALA A 296 0.51 -7.49 5.95
C ALA A 296 -0.74 -7.48 5.06
N VAL A 297 -1.67 -8.35 5.37
CA VAL A 297 -2.89 -8.60 4.59
C VAL A 297 -4.10 -8.08 5.32
N MET A 298 -4.97 -7.37 4.62
CA MET A 298 -6.18 -6.82 5.23
C MET A 298 -7.42 -6.97 4.34
N ARG A 299 -8.60 -6.96 4.97
CA ARG A 299 -9.90 -6.80 4.33
C ARG A 299 -10.50 -5.48 4.80
N ILE A 300 -10.94 -4.65 3.85
CA ILE A 300 -11.62 -3.39 4.11
C ILE A 300 -13.07 -3.56 3.68
N SER A 301 -14.00 -3.35 4.62
CA SER A 301 -15.43 -3.55 4.41
C SER A 301 -16.18 -2.24 4.58
N TYR A 302 -17.16 -1.98 3.71
CA TYR A 302 -18.14 -0.91 3.83
C TYR A 302 -19.53 -1.41 3.45
N GLY A 303 -20.39 -1.60 4.42
CA GLY A 303 -21.68 -2.23 4.20
C GLY A 303 -21.55 -3.64 3.62
N LYS A 304 -21.99 -3.83 2.37
CA LYS A 304 -21.90 -5.10 1.64
C LYS A 304 -20.66 -5.18 0.73
N PHE A 305 -19.87 -4.13 0.63
CA PHE A 305 -18.67 -4.08 -0.18
C PHE A 305 -17.47 -4.51 0.62
N ASP A 306 -16.65 -5.37 0.05
CA ASP A 306 -15.42 -5.88 0.64
C ASP A 306 -14.27 -5.81 -0.36
N TYR A 307 -13.15 -5.27 0.11
CA TYR A 307 -11.89 -5.21 -0.62
C TYR A 307 -10.82 -6.04 0.07
N PHE A 308 -10.17 -6.94 -0.67
CA PHE A 308 -9.02 -7.72 -0.20
C PHE A 308 -7.72 -7.11 -0.70
N ALA A 309 -6.89 -6.66 0.24
CA ALA A 309 -5.53 -6.18 0.01
C ALA A 309 -4.56 -7.28 0.43
N GLY A 310 -4.21 -8.16 -0.52
CA GLY A 310 -3.36 -9.33 -0.28
C GLY A 310 -1.87 -9.03 -0.37
N ALA A 311 -1.49 -7.80 -0.77
CA ALA A 311 -0.10 -7.43 -1.05
C ALA A 311 0.57 -8.44 -2.02
N ASP A 312 1.73 -8.98 -1.65
CA ASP A 312 2.48 -9.89 -2.51
C ASP A 312 2.42 -11.35 -2.04
N LEU A 313 1.24 -11.76 -1.52
CA LEU A 313 1.04 -13.16 -1.17
C LEU A 313 1.43 -14.10 -2.30
N GLN A 314 1.96 -15.24 -1.93
CA GLN A 314 2.40 -16.29 -2.84
C GLN A 314 2.05 -17.66 -2.29
N TYR A 315 2.02 -18.65 -3.18
CA TYR A 315 2.03 -20.05 -2.83
C TYR A 315 3.23 -20.75 -3.47
N ASN A 316 3.68 -21.84 -2.90
CA ASN A 316 4.75 -22.64 -3.48
C ASN A 316 4.30 -24.10 -3.62
N ASN A 317 3.77 -24.44 -4.79
CA ASN A 317 3.29 -25.80 -5.12
C ASN A 317 4.43 -26.83 -5.30
N ARG A 318 5.69 -26.38 -5.33
CA ARG A 318 6.87 -27.24 -5.45
C ARG A 318 7.54 -27.52 -4.11
N SER A 319 7.04 -26.89 -3.03
CA SER A 319 7.61 -27.06 -1.69
C SER A 319 6.90 -28.19 -0.94
N ASN A 320 7.69 -28.97 -0.19
CA ASN A 320 7.17 -29.93 0.78
C ASN A 320 6.65 -29.28 2.06
N PHE A 321 6.79 -27.94 2.20
CA PHE A 321 6.36 -27.19 3.38
C PHE A 321 5.02 -26.51 3.12
N ALA A 322 3.95 -27.02 3.71
CA ALA A 322 2.59 -26.49 3.55
C ALA A 322 2.49 -25.00 3.96
N TRP A 323 3.29 -24.53 4.88
CA TRP A 323 3.31 -23.13 5.33
C TRP A 323 3.80 -22.14 4.26
N LYS A 324 4.43 -22.62 3.18
CA LYS A 324 4.81 -21.76 2.03
C LYS A 324 3.64 -21.40 1.12
N ASP A 325 2.47 -21.96 1.33
CA ASP A 325 1.21 -21.43 0.80
C ASP A 325 0.62 -20.45 1.80
N ALA A 326 0.83 -19.16 1.56
CA ALA A 326 0.23 -18.11 2.37
C ALA A 326 -1.09 -17.58 1.75
N GLU A 327 -1.32 -17.79 0.46
CA GLU A 327 -2.50 -17.29 -0.25
C GLU A 327 -3.80 -17.96 0.21
N LEU A 328 -3.90 -19.28 0.06
CA LEU A 328 -5.14 -20.01 0.36
C LEU A 328 -5.58 -19.88 1.82
N PRO A 329 -4.69 -19.96 2.82
CA PRO A 329 -5.06 -19.69 4.21
C PRO A 329 -5.59 -18.28 4.45
N CYS A 330 -5.00 -17.26 3.81
CA CYS A 330 -5.47 -15.87 3.93
C CYS A 330 -6.81 -15.68 3.22
N ALA A 331 -6.99 -16.25 2.02
CA ALA A 331 -8.26 -16.23 1.31
C ALA A 331 -9.39 -16.86 2.14
N LYS A 332 -9.14 -18.03 2.77
CA LYS A 332 -10.11 -18.69 3.65
C LYS A 332 -10.47 -17.84 4.89
N ALA A 333 -9.51 -17.12 5.45
CA ALA A 333 -9.75 -16.22 6.56
C ALA A 333 -10.55 -14.98 6.13
N ALA A 334 -10.27 -14.42 4.96
CA ALA A 334 -10.96 -13.26 4.42
C ALA A 334 -12.39 -13.57 3.97
N GLY A 335 -12.64 -14.75 3.38
CA GLY A 335 -13.92 -15.09 2.75
C GLY A 335 -14.15 -14.36 1.43
N MET A 336 -15.39 -14.37 0.92
CA MET A 336 -15.75 -13.71 -0.34
C MET A 336 -15.58 -12.19 -0.25
N VAL A 337 -15.20 -11.58 -1.39
CA VAL A 337 -15.00 -10.13 -1.53
C VAL A 337 -15.48 -9.67 -2.91
N GLU A 338 -15.86 -8.39 -3.05
CA GLU A 338 -16.24 -7.81 -4.34
C GLU A 338 -15.02 -7.43 -5.17
N VAL A 339 -13.97 -6.95 -4.52
CA VAL A 339 -12.76 -6.51 -5.21
C VAL A 339 -11.53 -7.08 -4.51
N MET A 340 -10.56 -7.51 -5.29
CA MET A 340 -9.22 -7.81 -4.78
C MET A 340 -8.14 -7.11 -5.62
N LYS A 341 -7.04 -6.80 -4.99
CA LYS A 341 -5.77 -6.55 -5.68
C LYS A 341 -5.16 -7.91 -6.01
N ALA A 342 -4.68 -8.08 -7.22
CA ALA A 342 -3.99 -9.31 -7.61
C ALA A 342 -2.72 -9.50 -6.76
N ASP A 343 -2.60 -10.63 -6.10
CA ASP A 343 -1.44 -10.93 -5.27
C ASP A 343 -0.17 -10.90 -6.11
N HIS A 344 0.88 -10.25 -5.60
CA HIS A 344 2.21 -10.11 -6.20
C HIS A 344 2.13 -9.76 -7.70
N HIS A 345 1.34 -8.74 -8.03
CA HIS A 345 1.17 -8.19 -9.39
C HIS A 345 0.75 -9.22 -10.45
N GLY A 346 0.26 -10.38 -10.06
CA GLY A 346 -0.02 -11.50 -10.98
C GLY A 346 1.23 -12.25 -11.44
N SER A 347 2.29 -12.27 -10.62
CA SER A 347 3.52 -13.03 -10.86
C SER A 347 3.30 -14.55 -10.87
N ALA A 348 4.34 -15.31 -11.17
CA ALA A 348 4.29 -16.76 -11.05
C ALA A 348 4.05 -17.22 -9.60
N SER A 349 3.29 -18.29 -9.43
CA SER A 349 2.95 -18.87 -8.11
C SER A 349 2.17 -17.90 -7.22
N THR A 350 1.21 -17.21 -7.83
CA THR A 350 0.28 -16.30 -7.16
C THR A 350 -1.12 -16.46 -7.75
N ASN A 351 -2.11 -15.96 -7.05
CA ASN A 351 -3.52 -15.96 -7.49
C ASN A 351 -3.98 -17.40 -7.88
N GLN A 352 -3.70 -18.36 -6.98
CA GLN A 352 -4.02 -19.75 -7.24
C GLN A 352 -5.53 -19.97 -7.37
N PRO A 353 -5.99 -20.90 -8.24
CA PRO A 353 -7.41 -21.13 -8.50
C PRO A 353 -8.24 -21.39 -7.25
N GLU A 354 -7.68 -22.07 -6.25
CA GLU A 354 -8.33 -22.39 -4.98
C GLU A 354 -8.57 -21.14 -4.14
N ALA A 355 -7.61 -20.21 -4.08
CA ALA A 355 -7.75 -18.94 -3.38
C ALA A 355 -8.74 -18.02 -4.10
N LEU A 356 -8.63 -17.90 -5.43
CA LEU A 356 -9.56 -17.12 -6.25
C LEU A 356 -10.99 -17.63 -6.10
N LYS A 357 -11.20 -18.95 -6.05
CA LYS A 357 -12.52 -19.55 -5.86
C LYS A 357 -13.12 -19.22 -4.48
N VAL A 358 -12.29 -19.12 -3.44
CA VAL A 358 -12.73 -18.73 -2.09
C VAL A 358 -13.07 -17.26 -2.02
N LEU A 359 -12.20 -16.40 -2.56
CA LEU A 359 -12.42 -14.95 -2.60
C LEU A 359 -13.56 -14.55 -3.53
N ASN A 360 -13.76 -15.29 -4.61
CA ASN A 360 -14.81 -15.10 -5.62
C ASN A 360 -15.03 -13.64 -6.02
N PRO A 361 -13.99 -12.89 -6.40
CA PRO A 361 -14.09 -11.45 -6.63
C PRO A 361 -14.91 -11.13 -7.89
N GLN A 362 -15.58 -9.98 -7.89
CA GLN A 362 -16.25 -9.42 -9.07
C GLN A 362 -15.28 -8.58 -9.93
N ALA A 363 -14.24 -8.04 -9.31
CA ALA A 363 -13.18 -7.33 -10.01
C ALA A 363 -11.81 -7.61 -9.38
N ILE A 364 -10.80 -7.71 -10.23
CA ILE A 364 -9.40 -7.88 -9.83
C ILE A 364 -8.59 -6.72 -10.38
N VAL A 365 -7.93 -5.96 -9.50
CA VAL A 365 -7.04 -4.88 -9.89
C VAL A 365 -5.61 -5.39 -9.95
N VAL A 366 -4.95 -5.18 -11.08
CA VAL A 366 -3.57 -5.62 -11.30
C VAL A 366 -2.66 -4.39 -11.38
N ASN A 367 -1.82 -4.21 -10.39
CA ASN A 367 -0.79 -3.16 -10.37
C ASN A 367 0.43 -3.66 -11.14
N SER A 368 0.36 -3.62 -12.47
CA SER A 368 1.43 -4.08 -13.35
C SER A 368 2.45 -2.97 -13.58
N TRP A 369 3.74 -3.29 -13.40
CA TRP A 369 4.83 -2.34 -13.59
C TRP A 369 6.06 -2.95 -14.29
N VAL A 370 6.08 -4.26 -14.50
CA VAL A 370 7.15 -4.99 -15.17
C VAL A 370 6.56 -5.90 -16.25
N ASP A 371 7.29 -6.13 -17.31
CA ASP A 371 6.87 -6.91 -18.49
C ASP A 371 6.55 -8.39 -18.19
N SER A 372 7.08 -8.92 -17.09
CA SER A 372 6.82 -10.30 -16.63
C SER A 372 5.59 -10.44 -15.73
N HIS A 373 4.89 -9.36 -15.39
CA HIS A 373 3.72 -9.32 -14.52
C HIS A 373 2.61 -8.48 -15.15
N PRO A 374 1.36 -8.96 -15.20
CA PRO A 374 0.90 -10.30 -14.82
C PRO A 374 1.33 -11.35 -15.85
N ARG A 375 1.53 -12.58 -15.39
CA ARG A 375 1.76 -13.71 -16.30
C ARG A 375 0.48 -14.09 -17.05
N THR A 376 0.61 -14.41 -18.32
CA THR A 376 -0.54 -14.79 -19.15
C THR A 376 -1.33 -15.97 -18.54
N SER A 377 -0.63 -16.96 -17.95
CA SER A 377 -1.28 -18.08 -17.26
C SER A 377 -2.09 -17.65 -16.05
N ILE A 378 -1.58 -16.67 -15.26
CA ILE A 378 -2.27 -16.14 -14.09
C ILE A 378 -3.46 -15.28 -14.51
N MET A 379 -3.31 -14.46 -15.55
CA MET A 379 -4.45 -13.71 -16.13
C MET A 379 -5.57 -14.65 -16.56
N ALA A 380 -5.23 -15.76 -17.23
CA ALA A 380 -6.21 -16.74 -17.65
C ALA A 380 -6.95 -17.41 -16.47
N GLU A 381 -6.28 -17.62 -15.33
CA GLU A 381 -6.95 -18.13 -14.12
C GLU A 381 -7.86 -17.08 -13.49
N MET A 382 -7.41 -15.81 -13.42
CA MET A 382 -8.25 -14.72 -12.95
C MET A 382 -9.50 -14.54 -13.81
N GLU A 383 -9.35 -14.56 -15.14
CA GLU A 383 -10.47 -14.41 -16.09
C GLU A 383 -11.52 -15.52 -15.96
N LYS A 384 -11.10 -16.75 -15.65
CA LYS A 384 -12.03 -17.87 -15.41
C LYS A 384 -12.89 -17.66 -14.15
N THR A 385 -12.39 -16.92 -13.18
CA THR A 385 -13.03 -16.69 -11.89
C THR A 385 -14.02 -15.52 -11.93
N LEU A 386 -13.72 -14.51 -12.75
CA LEU A 386 -14.57 -13.32 -12.87
C LEU A 386 -15.95 -13.64 -13.45
N PRO A 387 -17.01 -12.95 -13.02
CA PRO A 387 -18.35 -13.06 -13.61
C PRO A 387 -18.31 -12.79 -15.12
N LYS A 388 -19.06 -13.59 -15.88
CA LYS A 388 -19.17 -13.45 -17.34
C LYS A 388 -20.34 -12.54 -17.69
#